data_32e07ee3c390c30cf08a2465647de788
#
_entry.id   32e07ee3c390c30cf08a2465647de788
#
_cell.length_a   1.000
_cell.length_b   1.000
_cell.length_c   1.000
_cell.angle_alpha   90.00
_cell.angle_beta   90.00
_cell.angle_gamma   90.00
#
_symmetry.space_group_name_H-M   'P 1'
#
loop_
_entity.id
_entity.type
_entity.pdbx_description
1 polymer ?
#
loop_
_entity_poly.entity_id
_entity_poly.type
_entity_poly.pdbx_seq_one_letter_code
_entity_poly.pdbx_strand_id
1 'polypeptide(L)'
;ESRQVLGVPDAYELPGEPGSGFLKAGSPDLVRFRASYVSGPLTRRVVEGASAEAPAVRLFEGWEPPALEAQTKVDTDATTTTLDAVVQRARELADAAGMRAHQVWLPPLPDALELHTVSGTGAERLRAPAGLIDDPYRQRQDPLMVDLSVSGGHIAIAGGPQTGKSSALRTIVAALCLHHTTEELAVYGIDAGSGGLDDLERLPHVAGVALRSDEERVRRVVDEVTGVIEVASASMRPARETILLIDGWHTLTAPDSKFEDLKEPLARIASEGPAAGVHLLVTTQRWNAIRPNVRDLIGTRYELHLTEPMDSLIDRKLQQKLPAKPGHGLTPGGKHMLLARANTQDLAHIAAQAADQTPVPKLKVLPAHVTTGALLTDATPTPPTIPLGIGGPHLAPVRCESGHVLAIGTGGSGKSTVIASAITAIEAMDREQARMVICDPRRAHLGRASDEMTAAYAASPTAIADATKALVTTMRSRLPGADVTPAQLAQRSWWSGPDIYLVIDDLELVGDEHLRDVVALLPHARDIGLHVVAARKFGGVSRALFGGFLGAMKDVHPDVLVMDGTRDEGALFGVKPTPQAPGRATLVQAGTTVGTVQLCAPYEEGEHL
;
A
#
# COMPACT_ATOMS: atom_id res chain seq x y z
N GLU A 1 6.01 -14.35 -69.00
CA GLU A 1 5.11 -13.88 -67.92
C GLU A 1 3.74 -13.47 -68.47
N SER A 2 3.64 -12.73 -69.61
CA SER A 2 2.33 -12.32 -70.19
C SER A 2 1.41 -13.52 -70.43
N ARG A 3 1.91 -14.61 -71.02
CA ARG A 3 1.10 -15.84 -71.25
C ARG A 3 0.62 -16.48 -69.96
N GLN A 4 1.38 -16.35 -68.86
CA GLN A 4 1.02 -16.92 -67.56
C GLN A 4 -0.11 -16.10 -66.89
N VAL A 5 -0.10 -14.79 -67.04
CA VAL A 5 -1.05 -13.89 -66.37
C VAL A 5 -2.27 -13.65 -67.25
N LEU A 6 -2.07 -13.30 -68.53
CA LEU A 6 -3.14 -12.96 -69.46
C LEU A 6 -3.66 -14.15 -70.27
N GLY A 7 -2.87 -15.21 -70.40
CA GLY A 7 -3.16 -16.37 -71.25
C GLY A 7 -2.82 -16.18 -72.76
N VAL A 8 -2.35 -14.95 -73.13
CA VAL A 8 -2.02 -14.58 -74.50
C VAL A 8 -0.72 -13.78 -74.54
N PRO A 9 -0.02 -13.72 -75.70
CA PRO A 9 1.26 -13.01 -75.84
C PRO A 9 1.15 -11.49 -76.06
N ASP A 10 -0.06 -10.96 -76.17
CA ASP A 10 -0.32 -9.58 -76.64
C ASP A 10 0.41 -8.47 -75.87
N ALA A 11 0.80 -8.73 -74.62
CA ALA A 11 1.58 -7.75 -73.86
C ALA A 11 2.99 -7.54 -74.43
N TYR A 12 3.51 -8.41 -75.29
CA TYR A 12 4.78 -8.21 -75.98
C TYR A 12 4.70 -7.14 -77.12
N GLU A 13 3.47 -6.90 -77.58
CA GLU A 13 3.20 -5.90 -78.63
C GLU A 13 2.87 -4.50 -78.09
N LEU A 14 2.91 -4.36 -76.77
CA LEU A 14 2.71 -3.07 -76.15
C LEU A 14 3.84 -2.10 -76.53
N PRO A 15 3.57 -0.85 -76.86
CA PRO A 15 4.60 0.17 -77.07
C PRO A 15 5.40 0.36 -75.78
N GLY A 16 6.68 0.63 -75.89
CA GLY A 16 7.58 0.86 -74.76
C GLY A 16 7.28 2.10 -73.92
N GLU A 17 6.12 2.70 -74.11
CA GLU A 17 5.69 3.90 -73.36
C GLU A 17 5.12 3.49 -71.98
N PRO A 18 5.58 4.18 -70.93
CA PRO A 18 5.07 3.92 -69.56
C PRO A 18 3.55 4.05 -69.47
N GLY A 19 2.92 3.18 -68.69
CA GLY A 19 1.46 3.22 -68.46
C GLY A 19 0.59 2.46 -69.46
N SER A 20 1.16 1.90 -70.53
CA SER A 20 0.44 1.03 -71.47
C SER A 20 0.29 -0.38 -70.90
N GLY A 21 -0.91 -0.93 -70.96
CA GLY A 21 -1.19 -2.24 -70.39
C GLY A 21 -2.45 -2.90 -70.92
N PHE A 22 -2.65 -4.15 -70.53
CA PHE A 22 -3.86 -4.91 -70.74
C PHE A 22 -4.51 -5.27 -69.42
N LEU A 23 -5.82 -5.11 -69.32
CA LEU A 23 -6.65 -5.52 -68.18
C LEU A 23 -7.47 -6.75 -68.56
N LYS A 24 -7.38 -7.82 -67.82
CA LYS A 24 -8.22 -9.00 -67.91
C LYS A 24 -9.08 -9.12 -66.66
N ALA A 25 -10.36 -8.87 -66.78
CA ALA A 25 -11.31 -8.83 -65.67
C ALA A 25 -12.35 -9.95 -65.78
N GLY A 26 -11.89 -11.21 -65.68
CA GLY A 26 -12.78 -12.39 -65.66
C GLY A 26 -13.46 -12.76 -66.98
N SER A 27 -13.36 -11.93 -68.01
CA SER A 27 -13.82 -12.17 -69.40
C SER A 27 -12.66 -12.62 -70.27
N PRO A 28 -12.90 -13.40 -71.37
CA PRO A 28 -11.89 -13.69 -72.36
C PRO A 28 -11.35 -12.45 -73.07
N ASP A 29 -12.06 -11.32 -72.96
CA ASP A 29 -11.70 -10.09 -73.67
C ASP A 29 -10.60 -9.35 -72.88
N LEU A 30 -9.57 -8.94 -73.64
CA LEU A 30 -8.50 -8.10 -73.15
C LEU A 30 -8.80 -6.64 -73.48
N VAL A 31 -8.89 -5.81 -72.44
CA VAL A 31 -9.07 -4.37 -72.58
C VAL A 31 -7.70 -3.70 -72.56
N ARG A 32 -7.30 -3.12 -73.69
CA ARG A 32 -6.10 -2.29 -73.73
C ARG A 32 -6.38 -0.94 -73.08
N PHE A 33 -5.50 -0.54 -72.17
CA PHE A 33 -5.61 0.76 -71.53
C PHE A 33 -4.28 1.50 -71.50
N ARG A 34 -4.34 2.78 -71.24
CA ARG A 34 -3.18 3.62 -70.95
C ARG A 34 -3.45 4.40 -69.68
N ALA A 35 -2.62 4.17 -68.68
CA ALA A 35 -2.67 4.93 -67.45
C ALA A 35 -2.12 6.35 -67.66
N SER A 36 -2.71 7.31 -66.98
CA SER A 36 -2.22 8.68 -66.99
C SER A 36 -0.90 8.77 -66.20
N TYR A 37 0.08 9.47 -66.76
CA TYR A 37 1.36 9.71 -66.11
C TYR A 37 1.27 10.96 -65.23
N VAL A 38 0.92 10.76 -63.96
CA VAL A 38 0.70 11.87 -63.02
C VAL A 38 1.97 12.34 -62.31
N SER A 39 3.04 11.55 -62.34
CA SER A 39 4.34 11.93 -61.77
C SER A 39 5.23 12.77 -62.71
N GLY A 40 4.75 13.08 -63.91
CA GLY A 40 5.45 13.97 -64.84
C GLY A 40 5.30 15.45 -64.46
N PRO A 41 6.20 16.29 -65.01
CA PRO A 41 6.15 17.73 -64.76
C PRO A 41 4.80 18.31 -65.24
N LEU A 42 4.27 19.25 -64.43
CA LEU A 42 3.01 19.93 -64.76
C LEU A 42 3.19 20.80 -66.02
N THR A 43 2.47 20.44 -67.08
CA THR A 43 2.45 21.23 -68.31
C THR A 43 1.16 22.07 -68.34
N ARG A 44 1.32 23.39 -68.31
CA ARG A 44 0.19 24.33 -68.52
C ARG A 44 0.22 24.81 -69.94
N ARG A 45 -0.90 24.67 -70.67
CA ARG A 45 -1.10 25.33 -71.97
C ARG A 45 -1.56 26.75 -71.68
N VAL A 46 -0.67 27.70 -71.84
CA VAL A 46 -1.03 29.11 -71.79
C VAL A 46 -1.35 29.54 -73.18
N VAL A 47 -2.62 29.85 -73.48
CA VAL A 47 -3.04 30.46 -74.74
C VAL A 47 -2.75 31.96 -74.62
N GLU A 48 -1.63 32.42 -75.14
CA GLU A 48 -1.36 33.86 -75.27
C GLU A 48 -2.26 34.44 -76.35
N GLY A 49 -3.15 35.35 -75.97
CA GLY A 49 -3.88 36.15 -76.90
C GLY A 49 -5.36 35.82 -77.12
N ALA A 50 -5.97 34.99 -76.22
CA ALA A 50 -7.41 34.91 -76.19
C ALA A 50 -7.98 36.15 -75.47
N SER A 51 -8.03 37.28 -76.10
CA SER A 51 -9.02 38.30 -75.77
C SER A 51 -10.40 37.68 -76.02
N ALA A 52 -11.33 37.89 -75.08
CA ALA A 52 -12.73 37.39 -75.21
C ALA A 52 -13.49 38.15 -76.29
N GLU A 53 -12.90 38.37 -77.44
CA GLU A 53 -13.60 38.86 -78.61
C GLU A 53 -14.28 37.68 -79.28
N ALA A 54 -15.58 37.86 -79.55
CA ALA A 54 -16.36 36.91 -80.29
C ALA A 54 -15.68 36.52 -81.62
N PRO A 55 -15.72 35.24 -82.02
CA PRO A 55 -15.04 34.80 -83.23
C PRO A 55 -15.47 35.69 -84.44
N ALA A 56 -14.49 36.38 -85.00
CA ALA A 56 -14.71 37.22 -86.12
C ALA A 56 -15.19 36.38 -87.31
N VAL A 57 -16.37 36.68 -87.81
CA VAL A 57 -16.92 36.08 -89.07
C VAL A 57 -16.05 36.58 -90.20
N ARG A 58 -15.29 35.69 -90.88
CA ARG A 58 -14.49 35.99 -92.05
C ARG A 58 -15.16 35.38 -93.26
N LEU A 59 -15.18 36.15 -94.37
CA LEU A 59 -15.61 35.64 -95.66
C LEU A 59 -14.62 34.58 -96.17
N PHE A 60 -15.14 33.50 -96.74
CA PHE A 60 -14.31 32.44 -97.31
C PHE A 60 -13.74 32.95 -98.64
N GLU A 61 -12.44 33.11 -98.70
CA GLU A 61 -11.71 33.64 -99.88
C GLU A 61 -10.75 32.61 -100.51
N GLY A 62 -11.10 31.36 -100.63
CA GLY A 62 -10.32 30.34 -101.30
C GLY A 62 -10.08 29.07 -100.46
N TRP A 63 -9.35 28.09 -101.01
CA TRP A 63 -9.17 26.77 -100.47
C TRP A 63 -8.01 26.64 -99.42
N GLU A 64 -7.32 27.70 -99.11
CA GLU A 64 -6.30 27.63 -98.01
C GLU A 64 -7.00 27.88 -96.65
N PRO A 65 -6.93 26.89 -95.75
CA PRO A 65 -7.47 27.13 -94.41
C PRO A 65 -6.57 28.20 -93.75
N PRO A 66 -7.19 29.20 -93.09
CA PRO A 66 -6.43 30.20 -92.39
C PRO A 66 -5.60 29.47 -91.34
N ALA A 67 -4.29 29.72 -91.36
CA ALA A 67 -3.37 29.22 -90.33
C ALA A 67 -3.83 29.78 -88.96
N LEU A 68 -4.47 28.97 -88.19
CA LEU A 68 -4.75 29.27 -86.81
C LEU A 68 -3.43 29.06 -86.04
N GLU A 69 -2.54 30.04 -86.11
CA GLU A 69 -1.36 30.11 -85.21
C GLU A 69 -1.85 30.60 -83.87
N ALA A 70 -2.54 29.75 -83.15
CA ALA A 70 -2.56 29.86 -81.70
C ALA A 70 -1.23 29.37 -81.22
N GLN A 71 -0.28 30.26 -80.98
CA GLN A 71 0.97 29.89 -80.32
C GLN A 71 0.66 29.45 -78.86
N THR A 72 0.48 28.18 -78.71
CA THR A 72 0.34 27.59 -77.42
C THR A 72 1.74 27.47 -76.82
N LYS A 73 2.16 28.42 -76.02
CA LYS A 73 3.34 28.21 -75.16
C LYS A 73 3.03 27.17 -74.13
N VAL A 74 3.78 26.10 -74.11
CA VAL A 74 3.77 25.09 -73.09
C VAL A 74 4.71 25.56 -72.03
N ASP A 75 4.17 26.08 -70.94
CA ASP A 75 4.94 26.35 -69.72
C ASP A 75 5.06 25.06 -68.93
N THR A 76 6.28 24.57 -68.77
CA THR A 76 6.58 23.34 -68.03
C THR A 76 7.26 23.71 -66.74
N ASP A 77 6.51 23.67 -65.64
CA ASP A 77 7.13 23.76 -64.33
C ASP A 77 7.79 22.41 -64.00
N ALA A 78 9.14 22.39 -64.08
CA ALA A 78 9.93 21.18 -63.84
C ALA A 78 9.95 20.75 -62.35
N THR A 79 9.50 21.60 -61.44
CA THR A 79 9.52 21.34 -59.98
C THR A 79 8.21 20.77 -59.45
N THR A 80 7.11 21.02 -60.13
CA THR A 80 5.76 20.58 -59.68
C THR A 80 5.25 19.48 -60.61
N THR A 81 4.77 18.38 -60.05
CA THR A 81 4.14 17.30 -60.83
C THR A 81 2.64 17.50 -60.96
N THR A 82 2.02 16.84 -61.95
CA THR A 82 0.55 16.81 -62.09
C THR A 82 -0.09 16.24 -60.81
N LEU A 83 0.57 15.26 -60.16
CA LEU A 83 0.10 14.70 -58.90
C LEU A 83 0.09 15.75 -57.77
N ASP A 84 1.16 16.54 -57.65
CA ASP A 84 1.25 17.60 -56.64
C ASP A 84 0.11 18.63 -56.84
N ALA A 85 -0.12 19.03 -58.08
CA ALA A 85 -1.20 19.96 -58.39
C ALA A 85 -2.61 19.41 -58.06
N VAL A 86 -2.85 18.13 -58.35
CA VAL A 86 -4.12 17.47 -58.02
C VAL A 86 -4.30 17.34 -56.51
N VAL A 87 -3.26 16.92 -55.80
CA VAL A 87 -3.29 16.79 -54.33
C VAL A 87 -3.48 18.16 -53.68
N GLN A 88 -2.76 19.16 -54.14
CA GLN A 88 -2.90 20.54 -53.64
C GLN A 88 -4.34 21.05 -53.83
N ARG A 89 -4.90 20.86 -55.02
CA ARG A 89 -6.27 21.26 -55.29
C ARG A 89 -7.31 20.50 -54.46
N ALA A 90 -7.11 19.20 -54.26
CA ALA A 90 -7.98 18.39 -53.40
C ALA A 90 -7.96 18.89 -51.95
N ARG A 91 -6.77 19.24 -51.42
CA ARG A 91 -6.63 19.84 -50.08
C ARG A 91 -7.37 21.16 -49.95
N GLU A 92 -7.17 22.08 -50.89
CA GLU A 92 -7.86 23.39 -50.92
C GLU A 92 -9.39 23.24 -50.91
N LEU A 93 -9.91 22.30 -51.69
CA LEU A 93 -11.36 22.03 -51.76
C LEU A 93 -11.88 21.40 -50.47
N ALA A 94 -11.10 20.47 -49.86
CA ALA A 94 -11.45 19.84 -48.59
C ALA A 94 -11.47 20.87 -47.46
N ASP A 95 -10.45 21.73 -47.39
CA ASP A 95 -10.35 22.79 -46.36
C ASP A 95 -11.50 23.80 -46.52
N ALA A 96 -11.82 24.22 -47.77
CA ALA A 96 -12.94 25.12 -48.04
C ALA A 96 -14.31 24.52 -47.68
N ALA A 97 -14.47 23.20 -47.80
CA ALA A 97 -15.67 22.47 -47.44
C ALA A 97 -15.70 22.01 -45.95
N GLY A 98 -14.65 22.29 -45.16
CA GLY A 98 -14.52 21.78 -43.76
C GLY A 98 -14.40 20.25 -43.67
N MET A 99 -14.05 19.58 -44.78
CA MET A 99 -13.93 18.13 -44.85
C MET A 99 -12.51 17.70 -44.42
N ARG A 100 -12.44 16.63 -43.63
CA ARG A 100 -11.17 15.94 -43.30
C ARG A 100 -11.16 14.57 -43.96
N ALA A 101 -10.02 14.18 -44.49
CA ALA A 101 -9.83 12.84 -45.00
C ALA A 101 -10.01 11.80 -43.85
N HIS A 102 -10.63 10.69 -44.15
CA HIS A 102 -10.70 9.56 -43.22
C HIS A 102 -9.29 9.10 -42.90
N GLN A 103 -8.95 9.10 -41.58
CA GLN A 103 -7.66 8.66 -41.08
C GLN A 103 -7.69 7.13 -40.95
N VAL A 104 -7.08 6.43 -41.91
CA VAL A 104 -7.05 4.94 -41.93
C VAL A 104 -6.13 4.38 -40.86
N TRP A 105 -5.03 5.10 -40.55
CA TRP A 105 -4.06 4.69 -39.52
C TRP A 105 -4.05 5.75 -38.43
N LEU A 106 -4.38 5.34 -37.19
CA LEU A 106 -4.21 6.21 -36.05
C LEU A 106 -2.69 6.35 -35.73
N PRO A 107 -2.26 7.51 -35.23
CA PRO A 107 -0.89 7.65 -34.73
C PRO A 107 -0.65 6.64 -33.61
N PRO A 108 0.60 6.19 -33.39
CA PRO A 108 0.91 5.35 -32.26
C PRO A 108 0.59 6.09 -30.95
N LEU A 109 0.46 5.33 -29.84
CA LEU A 109 0.31 5.94 -28.52
C LEU A 109 1.43 6.94 -28.27
N PRO A 110 1.14 8.11 -27.68
CA PRO A 110 2.15 9.15 -27.42
C PRO A 110 3.21 8.66 -26.41
N ASP A 111 4.34 9.34 -26.36
CA ASP A 111 5.42 8.99 -25.42
C ASP A 111 5.05 9.27 -23.95
N ALA A 112 4.17 10.24 -23.72
CA ALA A 112 3.63 10.58 -22.41
C ALA A 112 2.18 11.03 -22.54
N LEU A 113 1.40 10.79 -21.48
CA LEU A 113 -0.01 11.10 -21.40
C LEU A 113 -0.31 11.66 -20.01
N GLU A 114 -0.92 12.82 -19.94
CA GLU A 114 -1.29 13.43 -18.66
C GLU A 114 -2.70 12.98 -18.23
N LEU A 115 -2.92 12.78 -16.92
CA LEU A 115 -4.18 12.24 -16.40
C LEU A 115 -5.39 13.09 -16.77
N HIS A 116 -5.27 14.42 -16.69
CA HIS A 116 -6.37 15.33 -17.02
C HIS A 116 -6.85 15.23 -18.47
N THR A 117 -6.05 14.67 -19.39
CA THR A 117 -6.44 14.49 -20.80
C THR A 117 -7.34 13.28 -21.03
N VAL A 118 -7.35 12.32 -20.10
CA VAL A 118 -8.16 11.09 -20.17
C VAL A 118 -9.27 11.05 -19.13
N SER A 119 -9.21 11.91 -18.12
CA SER A 119 -10.24 12.02 -17.10
C SER A 119 -11.51 12.66 -17.67
N GLY A 120 -12.67 12.10 -17.40
CA GLY A 120 -13.95 12.74 -17.72
C GLY A 120 -15.02 11.89 -18.40
N THR A 121 -14.75 10.66 -18.84
CA THR A 121 -15.77 9.82 -19.47
C THR A 121 -15.80 8.39 -18.91
N GLY A 122 -16.98 7.94 -18.47
CA GLY A 122 -17.24 6.54 -18.15
C GLY A 122 -16.77 6.09 -16.77
N ALA A 123 -16.56 7.01 -15.81
CA ALA A 123 -16.30 6.64 -14.43
C ALA A 123 -17.58 6.07 -13.78
N GLU A 124 -17.40 4.95 -13.08
CA GLU A 124 -18.43 4.25 -12.31
C GLU A 124 -17.84 3.88 -10.96
N ARG A 125 -18.64 3.31 -10.08
CA ARG A 125 -18.14 2.84 -8.78
C ARG A 125 -16.94 1.89 -8.97
N LEU A 126 -15.81 2.19 -8.34
CA LEU A 126 -14.55 1.46 -8.42
C LEU A 126 -13.94 1.37 -9.82
N ARG A 127 -14.38 2.22 -10.74
CA ARG A 127 -13.93 2.24 -12.12
C ARG A 127 -13.58 3.64 -12.58
N ALA A 128 -12.38 3.84 -13.10
CA ALA A 128 -11.91 5.14 -13.54
C ALA A 128 -10.96 5.03 -14.75
N PRO A 129 -10.96 6.03 -15.67
CA PRO A 129 -10.00 6.08 -16.77
C PRO A 129 -8.61 6.47 -16.24
N ALA A 130 -7.59 5.68 -16.56
CA ALA A 130 -6.22 5.88 -16.12
C ALA A 130 -5.19 5.88 -17.27
N GLY A 131 -5.63 5.87 -18.53
CA GLY A 131 -4.74 5.81 -19.67
C GLY A 131 -5.47 5.57 -20.98
N LEU A 132 -4.75 5.09 -21.98
CA LEU A 132 -5.27 4.70 -23.30
C LEU A 132 -4.88 3.27 -23.66
N ILE A 133 -5.74 2.62 -24.42
CA ILE A 133 -5.51 1.32 -25.06
C ILE A 133 -5.52 1.52 -26.57
N ASP A 134 -4.52 0.99 -27.25
CA ASP A 134 -4.46 0.95 -28.71
C ASP A 134 -5.09 -0.35 -29.24
N ASP A 135 -6.11 -0.21 -30.10
CA ASP A 135 -6.76 -1.33 -30.78
C ASP A 135 -6.64 -1.16 -32.31
N PRO A 136 -5.48 -1.53 -32.88
CA PRO A 136 -5.23 -1.33 -34.31
C PRO A 136 -6.22 -2.04 -35.22
N TYR A 137 -6.76 -3.19 -34.81
CA TYR A 137 -7.75 -3.94 -35.60
C TYR A 137 -9.08 -3.19 -35.76
N ARG A 138 -9.46 -2.41 -34.73
CA ARG A 138 -10.68 -1.60 -34.74
C ARG A 138 -10.41 -0.17 -35.11
N GLN A 139 -9.16 0.18 -35.40
CA GLN A 139 -8.70 1.52 -35.75
C GLN A 139 -9.20 2.59 -34.77
N ARG A 140 -9.01 2.30 -33.46
CA ARG A 140 -9.41 3.20 -32.38
C ARG A 140 -8.46 3.11 -31.19
N GLN A 141 -8.43 4.19 -30.45
CA GLN A 141 -7.79 4.27 -29.14
C GLN A 141 -8.88 4.51 -28.10
N ASP A 142 -8.99 3.58 -27.16
CA ASP A 142 -10.02 3.59 -26.12
C ASP A 142 -9.40 4.00 -24.76
N PRO A 143 -10.17 4.62 -23.86
CA PRO A 143 -9.70 4.83 -22.50
C PRO A 143 -9.35 3.50 -21.81
N LEU A 144 -8.19 3.46 -21.16
CA LEU A 144 -7.82 2.36 -20.25
C LEU A 144 -8.61 2.53 -18.95
N MET A 145 -9.67 1.76 -18.80
CA MET A 145 -10.47 1.74 -17.59
C MET A 145 -9.81 0.82 -16.56
N VAL A 146 -9.40 1.39 -15.44
CA VAL A 146 -9.05 0.62 -14.23
C VAL A 146 -10.34 0.26 -13.53
N ASP A 147 -10.52 -1.01 -13.19
CA ASP A 147 -11.75 -1.55 -12.64
C ASP A 147 -11.44 -2.50 -11.47
N LEU A 148 -11.83 -2.11 -10.27
CA LEU A 148 -11.71 -2.89 -9.04
C LEU A 148 -13.01 -3.64 -8.70
N SER A 149 -14.09 -3.44 -9.45
CA SER A 149 -15.36 -4.14 -9.26
C SER A 149 -15.39 -5.54 -9.88
N VAL A 150 -14.43 -5.85 -10.78
CA VAL A 150 -14.35 -7.15 -11.44
C VAL A 150 -13.96 -8.27 -10.50
N SER A 151 -14.24 -9.50 -10.91
CA SER A 151 -13.90 -10.72 -10.18
C SER A 151 -12.45 -10.71 -9.69
N GLY A 152 -12.27 -10.84 -8.38
CA GLY A 152 -10.98 -10.75 -7.70
C GLY A 152 -10.66 -9.36 -7.14
N GLY A 153 -11.23 -8.27 -7.65
CA GLY A 153 -11.12 -6.91 -7.07
C GLY A 153 -9.71 -6.37 -6.81
N HIS A 154 -8.68 -7.02 -7.34
CA HIS A 154 -7.27 -6.69 -7.10
C HIS A 154 -6.54 -6.43 -8.40
N ILE A 155 -5.55 -5.53 -8.35
CA ILE A 155 -4.72 -5.17 -9.50
C ILE A 155 -3.25 -5.37 -9.15
N ALA A 156 -2.50 -6.00 -10.06
CA ALA A 156 -1.05 -6.02 -9.98
C ALA A 156 -0.41 -5.51 -11.27
N ILE A 157 0.69 -4.78 -11.10
CA ILE A 157 1.48 -4.22 -12.19
C ILE A 157 2.89 -4.77 -12.10
N ALA A 158 3.29 -5.56 -13.10
CA ALA A 158 4.66 -6.05 -13.23
C ALA A 158 5.46 -5.18 -14.21
N GLY A 159 6.75 -4.99 -13.95
CA GLY A 159 7.62 -4.24 -14.86
C GLY A 159 9.05 -4.13 -14.34
N GLY A 160 10.00 -3.96 -15.24
CA GLY A 160 11.40 -3.73 -14.90
C GLY A 160 11.65 -2.43 -14.11
N PRO A 161 12.89 -2.15 -13.72
CA PRO A 161 13.25 -0.85 -13.14
C PRO A 161 12.90 0.31 -14.07
N GLN A 162 12.47 1.44 -13.49
CA GLN A 162 12.17 2.69 -14.21
C GLN A 162 11.11 2.61 -15.32
N THR A 163 10.29 1.55 -15.37
CA THR A 163 9.20 1.41 -16.35
C THR A 163 7.93 2.18 -15.98
N GLY A 164 7.91 2.89 -14.85
CA GLY A 164 6.77 3.70 -14.43
C GLY A 164 5.79 3.03 -13.46
N LYS A 165 6.17 1.95 -12.78
CA LYS A 165 5.30 1.22 -11.82
C LYS A 165 4.74 2.12 -10.72
N SER A 166 5.58 2.85 -10.00
CA SER A 166 5.16 3.77 -8.92
C SER A 166 4.28 4.90 -9.47
N SER A 167 4.62 5.42 -10.67
CA SER A 167 3.78 6.41 -11.37
C SER A 167 2.42 5.83 -11.76
N ALA A 168 2.37 4.57 -12.17
CA ALA A 168 1.12 3.88 -12.50
C ALA A 168 0.21 3.74 -11.27
N LEU A 169 0.76 3.34 -10.10
CA LEU A 169 0.02 3.31 -8.85
C LEU A 169 -0.55 4.68 -8.49
N ARG A 170 0.31 5.71 -8.53
CA ARG A 170 -0.07 7.09 -8.26
C ARG A 170 -1.21 7.55 -9.18
N THR A 171 -1.12 7.25 -10.46
CA THR A 171 -2.14 7.61 -11.44
C THR A 171 -3.46 6.89 -11.20
N ILE A 172 -3.43 5.59 -10.92
CA ILE A 172 -4.64 4.82 -10.65
C ILE A 172 -5.35 5.34 -9.39
N VAL A 173 -4.60 5.60 -8.32
CA VAL A 173 -5.15 6.19 -7.09
C VAL A 173 -5.74 7.57 -7.37
N ALA A 174 -5.00 8.44 -8.07
CA ALA A 174 -5.48 9.77 -8.43
C ALA A 174 -6.76 9.71 -9.29
N ALA A 175 -6.81 8.83 -10.29
CA ALA A 175 -7.99 8.63 -11.13
C ALA A 175 -9.21 8.17 -10.33
N LEU A 176 -9.03 7.23 -9.39
CA LEU A 176 -10.11 6.78 -8.52
C LEU A 176 -10.56 7.88 -7.55
N CYS A 177 -9.64 8.60 -6.92
CA CYS A 177 -9.97 9.72 -6.01
C CYS A 177 -10.66 10.89 -6.72
N LEU A 178 -10.40 11.11 -8.02
CA LEU A 178 -11.08 12.13 -8.81
C LEU A 178 -12.59 11.87 -8.96
N HIS A 179 -12.99 10.60 -8.91
CA HIS A 179 -14.35 10.16 -9.22
C HIS A 179 -15.11 9.58 -8.02
N HIS A 180 -14.48 9.53 -6.83
CA HIS A 180 -15.08 9.01 -5.61
C HIS A 180 -14.95 10.03 -4.47
N THR A 181 -15.92 10.03 -3.58
CA THR A 181 -15.85 10.83 -2.36
C THR A 181 -15.01 10.12 -1.29
N THR A 182 -14.61 10.87 -0.27
CA THR A 182 -13.90 10.33 0.90
C THR A 182 -14.78 9.37 1.74
N GLU A 183 -16.10 9.43 1.59
CA GLU A 183 -17.03 8.47 2.21
C GLU A 183 -17.08 7.15 1.45
N GLU A 184 -16.82 7.18 0.13
CA GLU A 184 -16.85 6.01 -0.73
C GLU A 184 -15.51 5.29 -0.81
N LEU A 185 -14.38 6.01 -0.69
CA LEU A 185 -13.05 5.48 -0.92
C LEU A 185 -12.04 5.93 0.14
N ALA A 186 -11.28 4.97 0.68
CA ALA A 186 -10.11 5.21 1.51
C ALA A 186 -8.88 4.50 0.91
N VAL A 187 -7.71 5.12 1.07
CA VAL A 187 -6.45 4.58 0.58
C VAL A 187 -5.42 4.51 1.70
N TYR A 188 -4.80 3.35 1.85
CA TYR A 188 -3.66 3.09 2.71
C TYR A 188 -2.48 2.67 1.85
N GLY A 189 -1.29 3.20 2.08
CA GLY A 189 -0.13 2.96 1.24
C GLY A 189 1.06 2.36 1.98
N ILE A 190 1.80 1.49 1.29
CA ILE A 190 3.13 1.01 1.69
C ILE A 190 4.07 1.25 0.51
N ASP A 191 5.05 2.13 0.70
CA ASP A 191 6.13 2.37 -0.25
C ASP A 191 7.37 1.56 0.17
N ALA A 192 7.48 0.36 -0.38
CA ALA A 192 8.67 -0.48 -0.24
C ALA A 192 9.60 -0.38 -1.46
N GLY A 193 9.29 0.52 -2.37
CA GLY A 193 10.07 0.83 -3.57
C GLY A 193 11.14 1.89 -3.34
N SER A 194 11.21 2.84 -4.24
CA SER A 194 12.23 3.90 -4.25
C SER A 194 11.76 5.26 -3.72
N GLY A 195 10.55 5.34 -3.18
CA GLY A 195 9.89 6.59 -2.80
C GLY A 195 9.05 7.18 -3.94
N GLY A 196 8.17 8.14 -3.61
CA GLY A 196 7.34 8.87 -4.58
C GLY A 196 5.84 8.63 -4.47
N LEU A 197 5.39 7.88 -3.47
CA LEU A 197 3.97 7.76 -3.12
C LEU A 197 3.55 8.70 -1.99
N ASP A 198 4.50 9.33 -1.30
CA ASP A 198 4.27 10.28 -0.19
C ASP A 198 3.41 11.48 -0.61
N ASP A 199 3.56 11.96 -1.85
CA ASP A 199 2.72 13.02 -2.40
C ASP A 199 1.20 12.69 -2.37
N LEU A 200 0.84 11.41 -2.36
CA LEU A 200 -0.56 10.97 -2.26
C LEU A 200 -1.20 11.34 -0.91
N GLU A 201 -0.42 11.55 0.15
CA GLU A 201 -0.94 11.96 1.47
C GLU A 201 -1.63 13.33 1.46
N ARG A 202 -1.43 14.13 0.38
CA ARG A 202 -2.15 15.38 0.14
C ARG A 202 -3.62 15.18 -0.19
N LEU A 203 -3.98 13.99 -0.67
CA LEU A 203 -5.37 13.66 -1.00
C LEU A 203 -6.17 13.34 0.27
N PRO A 204 -7.37 13.93 0.45
CA PRO A 204 -8.21 13.66 1.62
C PRO A 204 -8.65 12.20 1.75
N HIS A 205 -8.59 11.42 0.66
CA HIS A 205 -8.89 9.99 0.62
C HIS A 205 -7.79 9.12 1.24
N VAL A 206 -6.56 9.64 1.39
CA VAL A 206 -5.40 8.85 1.80
C VAL A 206 -5.20 8.95 3.30
N ALA A 207 -5.34 7.83 4.01
CA ALA A 207 -5.10 7.73 5.43
C ALA A 207 -3.61 7.92 5.79
N GLY A 208 -2.73 7.37 4.97
CA GLY A 208 -1.29 7.52 5.11
C GLY A 208 -0.51 6.57 4.21
N VAL A 209 0.75 6.91 3.97
CA VAL A 209 1.72 6.09 3.23
C VAL A 209 2.89 5.77 4.15
N ALA A 210 3.13 4.48 4.42
CA ALA A 210 4.25 4.01 5.22
C ALA A 210 5.46 3.74 4.33
N LEU A 211 6.60 4.34 4.67
CA LEU A 211 7.87 4.00 4.04
C LEU A 211 8.41 2.68 4.60
N ARG A 212 9.11 1.90 3.79
CA ARG A 212 9.74 0.64 4.21
C ARG A 212 10.68 0.79 5.42
N SER A 213 11.29 1.94 5.61
CA SER A 213 12.16 2.24 6.74
C SER A 213 11.40 2.36 8.06
N ASP A 214 10.12 2.70 8.02
CA ASP A 214 9.24 2.82 9.16
C ASP A 214 8.46 1.51 9.38
N GLU A 215 9.12 0.55 10.03
CA GLU A 215 8.59 -0.80 10.22
C GLU A 215 7.30 -0.82 11.02
N GLU A 216 7.17 0.07 11.99
CA GLU A 216 5.97 0.19 12.83
C GLU A 216 4.77 0.67 12.00
N ARG A 217 4.97 1.73 11.20
CA ARG A 217 3.93 2.29 10.34
C ARG A 217 3.49 1.32 9.24
N VAL A 218 4.44 0.52 8.68
CA VAL A 218 4.11 -0.53 7.71
C VAL A 218 3.19 -1.59 8.33
N ARG A 219 3.52 -2.10 9.52
CA ARG A 219 2.65 -3.05 10.22
C ARG A 219 1.30 -2.45 10.55
N ARG A 220 1.30 -1.20 10.99
CA ARG A 220 0.08 -0.49 11.33
C ARG A 220 -0.87 -0.33 10.15
N VAL A 221 -0.36 -0.05 8.94
CA VAL A 221 -1.17 -0.04 7.71
C VAL A 221 -1.87 -1.38 7.50
N VAL A 222 -1.13 -2.49 7.65
CA VAL A 222 -1.69 -3.84 7.45
C VAL A 222 -2.72 -4.17 8.54
N ASP A 223 -2.46 -3.81 9.79
CA ASP A 223 -3.37 -4.02 10.92
C ASP A 223 -4.69 -3.24 10.73
N GLU A 224 -4.62 -1.96 10.33
CA GLU A 224 -5.80 -1.15 10.05
C GLU A 224 -6.66 -1.74 8.93
N VAL A 225 -6.02 -2.15 7.83
CA VAL A 225 -6.73 -2.76 6.69
C VAL A 225 -7.32 -4.13 7.07
N THR A 226 -6.61 -4.92 7.88
CA THR A 226 -7.14 -6.18 8.41
C THR A 226 -8.35 -5.94 9.34
N GLY A 227 -8.28 -4.90 10.17
CA GLY A 227 -9.39 -4.47 11.02
C GLY A 227 -10.64 -4.08 10.24
N VAL A 228 -10.48 -3.46 9.05
CA VAL A 228 -11.62 -3.18 8.14
C VAL A 228 -12.33 -4.47 7.74
N ILE A 229 -11.58 -5.53 7.42
CA ILE A 229 -12.13 -6.83 7.05
C ILE A 229 -12.93 -7.45 8.22
N GLU A 230 -12.40 -7.36 9.44
CA GLU A 230 -13.05 -7.88 10.65
C GLU A 230 -14.38 -7.17 10.94
N VAL A 231 -14.38 -5.84 10.85
CA VAL A 231 -15.60 -5.03 11.05
C VAL A 231 -16.62 -5.30 9.94
N ALA A 232 -16.21 -5.39 8.69
CA ALA A 232 -17.10 -5.67 7.56
C ALA A 232 -17.73 -7.07 7.68
N SER A 233 -16.96 -8.06 8.13
CA SER A 233 -17.46 -9.43 8.37
C SER A 233 -18.55 -9.48 9.45
N ALA A 234 -18.51 -8.58 10.43
CA ALA A 234 -19.52 -8.45 11.48
C ALA A 234 -20.78 -7.68 11.02
N SER A 235 -20.68 -6.76 10.07
CA SER A 235 -21.74 -5.83 9.66
C SER A 235 -22.43 -6.15 8.33
N MET A 236 -22.00 -7.18 7.61
CA MET A 236 -22.53 -7.64 6.31
C MET A 236 -22.44 -6.63 5.14
N ARG A 237 -21.85 -5.46 5.33
CA ARG A 237 -21.59 -4.49 4.25
C ARG A 237 -20.36 -3.64 4.57
N PRO A 238 -19.47 -3.40 3.59
CA PRO A 238 -18.41 -2.41 3.76
C PRO A 238 -19.05 -1.02 3.85
N ALA A 239 -18.65 -0.26 4.85
CA ALA A 239 -19.07 1.13 4.99
C ALA A 239 -18.41 2.02 3.91
N ARG A 240 -17.22 1.61 3.42
CA ARG A 240 -16.37 2.33 2.49
C ARG A 240 -15.48 1.33 1.77
N GLU A 241 -15.19 1.57 0.49
CA GLU A 241 -14.18 0.81 -0.24
C GLU A 241 -12.77 1.24 0.22
N THR A 242 -11.90 0.28 0.41
CA THR A 242 -10.54 0.52 0.93
C THR A 242 -9.50 -0.05 -0.04
N ILE A 243 -8.55 0.77 -0.45
CA ILE A 243 -7.42 0.32 -1.26
C ILE A 243 -6.19 0.19 -0.38
N LEU A 244 -5.58 -1.00 -0.38
CA LEU A 244 -4.22 -1.20 0.12
C LEU A 244 -3.26 -1.13 -1.06
N LEU A 245 -2.51 -0.02 -1.12
CA LEU A 245 -1.50 0.26 -2.12
C LEU A 245 -0.14 -0.26 -1.65
N ILE A 246 0.52 -1.10 -2.45
CA ILE A 246 1.86 -1.60 -2.13
C ILE A 246 2.80 -1.41 -3.32
N ASP A 247 3.70 -0.46 -3.23
CA ASP A 247 4.79 -0.34 -4.20
C ASP A 247 5.97 -1.22 -3.78
N GLY A 248 6.41 -2.11 -4.68
CA GLY A 248 7.53 -2.99 -4.42
C GLY A 248 7.19 -4.24 -3.58
N TRP A 249 6.11 -4.96 -3.92
CA TRP A 249 5.73 -6.23 -3.29
C TRP A 249 6.90 -7.20 -3.11
N HIS A 250 7.74 -7.35 -4.15
CA HIS A 250 8.91 -8.22 -4.13
C HIS A 250 9.92 -7.84 -3.04
N THR A 251 10.02 -6.56 -2.68
CA THR A 251 10.91 -6.06 -1.65
C THR A 251 10.31 -6.27 -0.25
N LEU A 252 9.00 -6.04 -0.12
CA LEU A 252 8.28 -6.22 1.14
C LEU A 252 8.27 -7.69 1.58
N THR A 253 8.02 -8.60 0.64
CA THR A 253 7.85 -10.04 0.91
C THR A 253 9.08 -10.90 0.64
N ALA A 254 10.26 -10.30 0.44
CA ALA A 254 11.52 -11.01 0.24
C ALA A 254 11.77 -12.05 1.36
N PRO A 255 12.48 -13.15 1.09
CA PRO A 255 12.73 -14.21 2.08
C PRO A 255 13.36 -13.73 3.38
N ASP A 256 14.29 -12.76 3.30
CA ASP A 256 15.00 -12.19 4.45
C ASP A 256 14.45 -10.83 4.88
N SER A 257 13.20 -10.53 4.50
CA SER A 257 12.56 -9.27 4.85
C SER A 257 12.22 -9.23 6.34
N LYS A 258 12.35 -8.06 6.96
CA LYS A 258 11.87 -7.78 8.31
C LYS A 258 10.34 -7.89 8.46
N PHE A 259 9.63 -8.03 7.33
CA PHE A 259 8.17 -8.11 7.23
C PHE A 259 7.68 -9.53 6.90
N GLU A 260 8.43 -10.55 7.31
CA GLU A 260 8.00 -11.94 7.09
C GLU A 260 6.68 -12.26 7.79
N ASP A 261 6.44 -11.64 8.92
CA ASP A 261 5.20 -11.68 9.71
C ASP A 261 3.97 -11.16 8.95
N LEU A 262 4.15 -10.28 7.97
CA LEU A 262 3.05 -9.71 7.17
C LEU A 262 2.58 -10.61 6.01
N LYS A 263 3.29 -11.70 5.69
CA LYS A 263 2.93 -12.57 4.56
C LYS A 263 1.55 -13.20 4.71
N GLU A 264 1.20 -13.66 5.91
CA GLU A 264 -0.11 -14.24 6.19
C GLU A 264 -1.23 -13.20 6.24
N PRO A 265 -1.10 -12.06 6.96
CA PRO A 265 -2.07 -10.97 6.87
C PRO A 265 -2.32 -10.47 5.45
N LEU A 266 -1.29 -10.30 4.63
CA LEU A 266 -1.44 -9.89 3.24
C LEU A 266 -2.13 -10.94 2.37
N ALA A 267 -1.89 -12.24 2.62
CA ALA A 267 -2.61 -13.32 1.94
C ALA A 267 -4.09 -13.36 2.36
N ARG A 268 -4.38 -13.11 3.63
CA ARG A 268 -5.75 -12.96 4.14
C ARG A 268 -6.47 -11.78 3.50
N ILE A 269 -5.81 -10.61 3.40
CA ILE A 269 -6.37 -9.44 2.69
C ILE A 269 -6.69 -9.77 1.23
N ALA A 270 -5.82 -10.54 0.55
CA ALA A 270 -6.06 -10.96 -0.83
C ALA A 270 -7.27 -11.91 -0.95
N SER A 271 -7.52 -12.78 0.03
CA SER A 271 -8.60 -13.77 -0.04
C SER A 271 -9.95 -13.26 0.46
N GLU A 272 -9.97 -12.52 1.57
CA GLU A 272 -11.18 -12.07 2.26
C GLU A 272 -11.55 -10.62 1.89
N GLY A 273 -10.56 -9.84 1.43
CA GLY A 273 -10.69 -8.40 1.17
C GLY A 273 -11.84 -8.02 0.24
N PRO A 274 -11.98 -8.61 -0.95
CA PRO A 274 -13.01 -8.19 -1.91
C PRO A 274 -14.43 -8.28 -1.36
N ALA A 275 -14.72 -9.30 -0.54
CA ALA A 275 -16.02 -9.43 0.12
C ALA A 275 -16.26 -8.34 1.18
N ALA A 276 -15.19 -7.80 1.75
CA ALA A 276 -15.21 -6.73 2.74
C ALA A 276 -15.01 -5.33 2.15
N GLY A 277 -14.94 -5.20 0.82
CA GLY A 277 -14.64 -3.93 0.14
C GLY A 277 -13.18 -3.50 0.27
N VAL A 278 -12.25 -4.45 0.41
CA VAL A 278 -10.82 -4.17 0.48
C VAL A 278 -10.12 -4.69 -0.77
N HIS A 279 -9.36 -3.82 -1.42
CA HIS A 279 -8.72 -4.07 -2.71
C HIS A 279 -7.20 -3.88 -2.63
N LEU A 280 -6.45 -4.82 -3.20
CA LEU A 280 -5.00 -4.71 -3.35
C LEU A 280 -4.67 -4.03 -4.68
N LEU A 281 -3.79 -3.04 -4.64
CA LEU A 281 -3.17 -2.43 -5.80
C LEU A 281 -1.65 -2.50 -5.61
N VAL A 282 -0.99 -3.42 -6.32
CA VAL A 282 0.41 -3.76 -6.02
C VAL A 282 1.33 -3.67 -7.23
N THR A 283 2.60 -3.36 -6.99
CA THR A 283 3.64 -3.46 -8.02
C THR A 283 4.65 -4.55 -7.69
N THR A 284 5.21 -5.14 -8.73
CA THR A 284 6.31 -6.09 -8.61
C THR A 284 7.30 -5.95 -9.78
N GLN A 285 8.52 -6.42 -9.61
CA GLN A 285 9.47 -6.54 -10.73
C GLN A 285 9.24 -7.80 -11.54
N ARG A 286 8.80 -8.89 -10.90
CA ARG A 286 8.58 -10.21 -11.53
C ARG A 286 7.37 -10.88 -10.92
N TRP A 287 6.64 -11.62 -11.72
CA TRP A 287 5.44 -12.32 -11.28
C TRP A 287 5.70 -13.43 -10.24
N ASN A 288 6.86 -14.05 -10.29
CA ASN A 288 7.25 -15.10 -9.33
C ASN A 288 7.49 -14.60 -7.91
N ALA A 289 7.65 -13.29 -7.71
CA ALA A 289 7.74 -12.68 -6.39
C ALA A 289 6.39 -12.66 -5.65
N ILE A 290 5.28 -12.75 -6.38
CA ILE A 290 3.95 -12.90 -5.80
C ILE A 290 3.65 -14.40 -5.74
N ARG A 291 3.47 -14.93 -4.52
CA ARG A 291 3.17 -16.35 -4.31
C ARG A 291 1.87 -16.76 -5.04
N PRO A 292 1.74 -18.01 -5.52
CA PRO A 292 0.56 -18.46 -6.26
C PRO A 292 -0.76 -18.21 -5.52
N ASN A 293 -0.81 -18.47 -4.21
CA ASN A 293 -2.01 -18.26 -3.39
C ASN A 293 -2.53 -16.81 -3.35
N VAL A 294 -1.66 -15.82 -3.57
CA VAL A 294 -2.05 -14.40 -3.71
C VAL A 294 -2.23 -14.05 -5.18
N ARG A 295 -1.28 -14.46 -6.05
CA ARG A 295 -1.28 -14.11 -7.47
C ARG A 295 -2.55 -14.57 -8.19
N ASP A 296 -3.07 -15.74 -7.85
CA ASP A 296 -4.24 -16.33 -8.51
C ASP A 296 -5.55 -15.62 -8.10
N LEU A 297 -5.53 -14.86 -7.00
CA LEU A 297 -6.63 -14.00 -6.56
C LEU A 297 -6.63 -12.62 -7.23
N ILE A 298 -5.54 -12.24 -7.90
CA ILE A 298 -5.44 -10.95 -8.59
C ILE A 298 -6.15 -11.05 -9.95
N GLY A 299 -7.29 -10.38 -10.06
CA GLY A 299 -8.14 -10.42 -11.26
C GLY A 299 -7.55 -9.64 -12.45
N THR A 300 -6.93 -8.49 -12.19
CA THR A 300 -6.37 -7.63 -13.24
C THR A 300 -4.85 -7.57 -13.13
N ARG A 301 -4.17 -7.93 -14.22
CA ARG A 301 -2.70 -7.97 -14.30
C ARG A 301 -2.25 -7.13 -15.48
N TYR A 302 -1.54 -6.05 -15.19
CA TYR A 302 -0.89 -5.21 -16.20
C TYR A 302 0.59 -5.53 -16.27
N GLU A 303 1.15 -5.55 -17.46
CA GLU A 303 2.59 -5.69 -17.66
C GLU A 303 3.14 -4.44 -18.33
N LEU A 304 4.00 -3.69 -17.65
CA LEU A 304 4.87 -2.73 -18.27
C LEU A 304 6.06 -3.47 -18.90
N HIS A 305 7.02 -2.76 -19.48
CA HIS A 305 8.19 -3.40 -20.06
C HIS A 305 8.93 -4.24 -19.01
N LEU A 306 8.96 -5.55 -19.20
CA LEU A 306 9.65 -6.49 -18.32
C LEU A 306 11.15 -6.55 -18.67
N THR A 307 12.01 -6.72 -17.67
CA THR A 307 13.46 -6.94 -17.90
C THR A 307 13.70 -8.19 -18.73
N GLU A 308 12.93 -9.26 -18.43
CA GLU A 308 12.96 -10.53 -19.14
C GLU A 308 11.60 -10.80 -19.77
N PRO A 309 11.44 -10.67 -21.10
CA PRO A 309 10.17 -10.94 -21.77
C PRO A 309 9.61 -12.35 -21.55
N MET A 310 10.49 -13.31 -21.22
CA MET A 310 10.09 -14.69 -20.92
C MET A 310 9.28 -14.83 -19.62
N ASP A 311 9.38 -13.86 -18.71
CA ASP A 311 8.61 -13.80 -17.46
C ASP A 311 7.16 -13.34 -17.67
N SER A 312 6.78 -12.96 -18.90
CA SER A 312 5.42 -12.50 -19.21
C SER A 312 4.39 -13.61 -18.99
N LEU A 313 3.31 -13.27 -18.28
CA LEU A 313 2.10 -14.10 -18.14
C LEU A 313 1.04 -13.77 -19.18
N ILE A 314 1.22 -12.67 -19.95
CA ILE A 314 0.28 -12.21 -20.98
C ILE A 314 0.72 -12.74 -22.35
N ASP A 315 1.78 -12.19 -22.92
CA ASP A 315 2.34 -12.62 -24.21
C ASP A 315 3.82 -12.22 -24.33
N ARG A 316 4.67 -13.23 -24.45
CA ARG A 316 6.14 -13.06 -24.54
C ARG A 316 6.57 -12.34 -25.81
N LYS A 317 5.88 -12.57 -26.93
CA LYS A 317 6.22 -11.96 -28.22
C LYS A 317 5.81 -10.48 -28.25
N LEU A 318 4.68 -10.15 -27.63
CA LEU A 318 4.25 -8.76 -27.50
C LEU A 318 5.17 -8.00 -26.55
N GLN A 319 5.60 -8.62 -25.44
CA GLN A 319 6.58 -8.03 -24.52
C GLN A 319 7.92 -7.68 -25.20
N GLN A 320 8.42 -8.53 -26.10
CA GLN A 320 9.62 -8.23 -26.87
C GLN A 320 9.49 -7.01 -27.80
N LYS A 321 8.27 -6.72 -28.25
CA LYS A 321 7.98 -5.62 -29.16
C LYS A 321 7.56 -4.33 -28.44
N LEU A 322 7.32 -4.43 -27.13
CA LEU A 322 6.88 -3.30 -26.33
C LEU A 322 7.99 -2.24 -26.26
N PRO A 323 7.68 -0.96 -26.52
CA PRO A 323 8.70 0.10 -26.37
C PRO A 323 9.18 0.19 -24.92
N ALA A 324 10.49 0.34 -24.73
CA ALA A 324 11.11 0.53 -23.42
C ALA A 324 10.89 1.98 -22.93
N LYS A 325 9.63 2.43 -22.87
CA LYS A 325 9.22 3.77 -22.43
C LYS A 325 8.35 3.65 -21.18
N PRO A 326 8.50 4.55 -20.20
CA PRO A 326 7.67 4.53 -18.99
C PRO A 326 6.17 4.62 -19.30
N GLY A 327 5.37 3.83 -18.60
CA GLY A 327 3.91 3.80 -18.74
C GLY A 327 3.37 2.94 -19.88
N HIS A 328 4.20 2.59 -20.87
CA HIS A 328 3.81 1.65 -21.93
C HIS A 328 3.75 0.22 -21.40
N GLY A 329 2.71 -0.51 -21.79
CA GLY A 329 2.49 -1.84 -21.27
C GLY A 329 1.49 -2.66 -22.07
N LEU A 330 1.16 -3.83 -21.53
CA LEU A 330 0.13 -4.74 -22.05
C LEU A 330 -1.02 -4.85 -21.07
N THR A 331 -2.23 -4.77 -21.59
CA THR A 331 -3.45 -5.13 -20.85
C THR A 331 -3.54 -6.64 -20.68
N PRO A 332 -4.39 -7.17 -19.77
CA PRO A 332 -4.62 -8.61 -19.64
C PRO A 332 -5.01 -9.31 -20.97
N GLY A 333 -5.65 -8.59 -21.89
CA GLY A 333 -6.00 -9.09 -23.22
C GLY A 333 -4.90 -8.93 -24.29
N GLY A 334 -3.67 -8.58 -23.90
CA GLY A 334 -2.54 -8.43 -24.81
C GLY A 334 -2.57 -7.19 -25.71
N LYS A 335 -3.44 -6.21 -25.43
CA LYS A 335 -3.43 -4.95 -26.18
C LYS A 335 -2.36 -4.01 -25.62
N HIS A 336 -1.74 -3.24 -26.51
CA HIS A 336 -0.80 -2.19 -26.10
C HIS A 336 -1.56 -1.09 -25.35
N MET A 337 -1.05 -0.67 -24.22
CA MET A 337 -1.61 0.39 -23.41
C MET A 337 -0.55 1.43 -23.03
N LEU A 338 -1.02 2.63 -22.71
CA LEU A 338 -0.23 3.68 -22.07
C LEU A 338 -0.98 4.18 -20.85
N LEU A 339 -0.39 3.99 -19.68
CA LEU A 339 -0.88 4.61 -18.44
C LEU A 339 -0.56 6.09 -18.44
N ALA A 340 -1.53 6.89 -18.04
CA ALA A 340 -1.35 8.32 -17.86
C ALA A 340 -0.43 8.62 -16.67
N ARG A 341 0.03 9.85 -16.58
CA ARG A 341 0.84 10.36 -15.47
C ARG A 341 0.04 11.40 -14.69
N ALA A 342 -0.22 11.10 -13.41
CA ALA A 342 -0.73 12.09 -12.49
C ALA A 342 0.42 12.99 -12.02
N ASN A 343 0.35 14.27 -12.32
CA ASN A 343 1.31 15.26 -11.87
C ASN A 343 0.86 15.95 -10.56
N THR A 344 1.68 16.83 -10.01
CA THR A 344 1.36 17.55 -8.76
C THR A 344 0.14 18.46 -8.90
N GLN A 345 -0.12 18.99 -10.09
CA GLN A 345 -1.27 19.84 -10.36
C GLN A 345 -2.57 19.03 -10.37
N ASP A 346 -2.53 17.80 -10.93
CA ASP A 346 -3.67 16.87 -10.88
C ASP A 346 -4.03 16.55 -9.42
N LEU A 347 -3.03 16.23 -8.58
CA LEU A 347 -3.26 15.96 -7.16
C LEU A 347 -3.83 17.18 -6.41
N ALA A 348 -3.32 18.37 -6.70
CA ALA A 348 -3.83 19.61 -6.12
C ALA A 348 -5.28 19.88 -6.54
N HIS A 349 -5.62 19.60 -7.79
CA HIS A 349 -7.00 19.73 -8.30
C HIS A 349 -7.95 18.76 -7.58
N ILE A 350 -7.57 17.48 -7.45
CA ILE A 350 -8.35 16.47 -6.73
C ILE A 350 -8.54 16.87 -5.26
N ALA A 351 -7.48 17.33 -4.60
CA ALA A 351 -7.56 17.79 -3.21
C ALA A 351 -8.50 18.98 -3.05
N ALA A 352 -8.47 19.93 -3.98
CA ALA A 352 -9.36 21.09 -3.99
C ALA A 352 -10.82 20.70 -4.23
N GLN A 353 -11.07 19.74 -5.10
CA GLN A 353 -12.42 19.23 -5.39
C GLN A 353 -13.04 18.51 -4.18
N ALA A 354 -12.22 17.89 -3.34
CA ALA A 354 -12.65 17.19 -2.13
C ALA A 354 -12.51 18.04 -0.85
N ALA A 355 -12.26 19.36 -0.96
CA ALA A 355 -11.99 20.23 0.19
C ALA A 355 -13.15 20.34 1.20
N ASP A 356 -14.39 20.24 0.74
CA ASP A 356 -15.59 20.28 1.57
C ASP A 356 -15.98 18.92 2.17
N GLN A 357 -15.26 17.85 1.82
CA GLN A 357 -15.52 16.50 2.33
C GLN A 357 -14.77 16.26 3.63
N THR A 358 -15.34 15.44 4.51
CA THR A 358 -14.62 14.99 5.72
C THR A 358 -13.46 14.07 5.31
N PRO A 359 -12.21 14.42 5.59
CA PRO A 359 -11.07 13.60 5.22
C PRO A 359 -11.14 12.21 5.84
N VAL A 360 -10.58 11.22 5.17
CA VAL A 360 -10.34 9.91 5.77
C VAL A 360 -9.46 10.07 7.00
N PRO A 361 -9.81 9.45 8.14
CA PRO A 361 -8.99 9.54 9.34
C PRO A 361 -7.54 9.15 9.05
N LYS A 362 -6.61 10.00 9.46
CA LYS A 362 -5.19 9.70 9.25
C LYS A 362 -4.77 8.49 10.06
N LEU A 363 -3.85 7.71 9.48
CA LEU A 363 -3.26 6.55 10.12
C LEU A 363 -2.69 6.94 11.48
N LYS A 364 -3.25 6.40 12.54
CA LYS A 364 -2.74 6.60 13.90
C LYS A 364 -1.50 5.73 14.08
N VAL A 365 -0.45 6.32 14.61
CA VAL A 365 0.75 5.62 15.04
C VAL A 365 0.87 5.70 16.56
N LEU A 366 1.62 4.78 17.15
CA LEU A 366 1.90 4.86 18.59
C LEU A 366 2.61 6.18 18.90
N PRO A 367 2.22 6.88 19.97
CA PRO A 367 2.89 8.11 20.38
C PRO A 367 4.36 7.81 20.73
N ALA A 368 5.23 8.79 20.59
CA ALA A 368 6.63 8.64 20.99
C ALA A 368 6.78 8.52 22.51
N HIS A 369 5.92 9.24 23.25
CA HIS A 369 5.91 9.29 24.70
C HIS A 369 4.50 9.32 25.26
N VAL A 370 4.27 8.69 26.42
CA VAL A 370 3.00 8.68 27.15
C VAL A 370 3.34 8.78 28.64
N THR A 371 2.73 9.70 29.36
CA THR A 371 2.92 9.79 30.82
C THR A 371 1.91 8.92 31.56
N THR A 372 2.34 8.35 32.69
CA THR A 372 1.44 7.61 33.58
C THR A 372 0.31 8.52 34.06
N GLY A 373 0.60 9.78 34.37
CA GLY A 373 -0.40 10.77 34.77
C GLY A 373 -1.51 10.98 33.73
N ALA A 374 -1.16 11.03 32.44
CA ALA A 374 -2.16 11.17 31.36
C ALA A 374 -3.14 9.97 31.31
N LEU A 375 -2.66 8.76 31.63
CA LEU A 375 -3.51 7.56 31.65
C LEU A 375 -4.35 7.41 32.93
N LEU A 376 -4.01 8.18 33.97
CA LEU A 376 -4.75 8.20 35.26
C LEU A 376 -5.85 9.26 35.30
N THR A 377 -5.87 10.22 34.34
CA THR A 377 -6.83 11.32 34.34
C THR A 377 -8.28 10.84 34.20
N ASP A 378 -8.51 9.71 33.52
CA ASP A 378 -9.85 9.23 33.22
C ASP A 378 -10.48 8.40 34.38
N ALA A 379 -9.67 7.83 35.28
CA ALA A 379 -10.14 7.09 36.45
C ALA A 379 -8.99 6.83 37.44
N THR A 380 -9.23 7.01 38.74
CA THR A 380 -8.31 6.55 39.79
C THR A 380 -8.13 5.04 39.69
N PRO A 381 -6.91 4.52 39.62
CA PRO A 381 -6.68 3.09 39.50
C PRO A 381 -7.11 2.39 40.78
N THR A 382 -7.62 1.19 40.66
CA THR A 382 -7.96 0.30 41.77
C THR A 382 -7.34 -1.07 41.56
N PRO A 383 -6.89 -1.76 42.61
CA PRO A 383 -6.33 -3.09 42.47
C PRO A 383 -7.32 -4.05 41.73
N PRO A 384 -6.85 -4.93 40.86
CA PRO A 384 -5.44 -5.16 40.49
C PRO A 384 -4.92 -4.28 39.33
N THR A 385 -5.71 -3.33 38.83
CA THR A 385 -5.53 -2.65 37.55
C THR A 385 -4.51 -1.51 37.65
N ILE A 386 -3.45 -1.57 36.86
CA ILE A 386 -2.49 -0.47 36.65
C ILE A 386 -2.35 -0.19 35.13
N PRO A 387 -2.16 1.09 34.72
CA PRO A 387 -1.92 1.41 33.32
C PRO A 387 -0.56 0.89 32.87
N LEU A 388 -0.49 0.37 31.65
CA LEU A 388 0.76 -0.08 31.04
C LEU A 388 1.23 0.86 29.92
N GLY A 389 0.30 1.47 29.19
CA GLY A 389 0.62 2.32 28.06
C GLY A 389 -0.53 2.50 27.09
N ILE A 390 -0.18 2.79 25.82
CA ILE A 390 -1.12 2.86 24.68
C ILE A 390 -0.74 1.80 23.66
N GLY A 391 -1.70 1.01 23.18
CA GLY A 391 -1.44 -0.02 22.20
C GLY A 391 -2.68 -0.75 21.73
N GLY A 392 -2.45 -1.93 21.17
CA GLY A 392 -3.50 -2.77 20.60
C GLY A 392 -4.03 -2.26 19.27
N PRO A 393 -5.03 -2.94 18.69
CA PRO A 393 -5.56 -2.62 17.36
C PRO A 393 -6.09 -1.18 17.23
N HIS A 394 -6.63 -0.62 18.32
CA HIS A 394 -7.25 0.70 18.32
C HIS A 394 -6.37 1.81 18.92
N LEU A 395 -5.12 1.50 19.27
CA LEU A 395 -4.21 2.42 19.99
C LEU A 395 -4.89 3.06 21.21
N ALA A 396 -5.51 2.22 22.02
CA ALA A 396 -6.22 2.62 23.24
C ALA A 396 -5.32 2.47 24.47
N PRO A 397 -5.66 3.07 25.62
CA PRO A 397 -5.01 2.80 26.88
C PRO A 397 -5.09 1.31 27.25
N VAL A 398 -3.93 0.72 27.48
CA VAL A 398 -3.78 -0.68 27.88
C VAL A 398 -3.48 -0.75 29.36
N ARG A 399 -4.13 -1.67 30.06
CA ARG A 399 -4.03 -1.85 31.51
C ARG A 399 -3.64 -3.28 31.83
N CYS A 400 -3.02 -3.48 32.99
CA CYS A 400 -2.81 -4.82 33.54
C CYS A 400 -4.17 -5.43 33.94
N GLU A 401 -4.46 -6.63 33.44
CA GLU A 401 -5.71 -7.36 33.72
C GLU A 401 -5.51 -8.53 34.67
N SER A 402 -4.34 -9.17 34.63
CA SER A 402 -4.01 -10.33 35.44
C SER A 402 -3.68 -10.00 36.91
N GLY A 403 -3.36 -8.74 37.19
CA GLY A 403 -2.79 -8.29 38.46
C GLY A 403 -1.28 -8.56 38.59
N HIS A 404 -0.67 -9.16 37.58
CA HIS A 404 0.76 -9.45 37.56
C HIS A 404 1.40 -8.90 36.28
N VAL A 405 2.51 -8.22 36.38
CA VAL A 405 3.28 -7.68 35.26
C VAL A 405 4.69 -8.22 35.24
N LEU A 406 5.15 -8.65 34.09
CA LEU A 406 6.53 -9.08 33.88
C LEU A 406 7.15 -8.34 32.70
N ALA A 407 8.08 -7.42 32.96
CA ALA A 407 8.82 -6.69 31.94
C ALA A 407 10.18 -7.38 31.67
N ILE A 408 10.42 -7.74 30.39
CA ILE A 408 11.66 -8.44 29.99
C ILE A 408 12.31 -7.63 28.86
N GLY A 409 13.61 -7.28 29.01
CA GLY A 409 14.30 -6.50 27.97
C GLY A 409 15.80 -6.36 28.24
N THR A 410 16.52 -5.86 27.22
CA THR A 410 17.96 -5.57 27.31
C THR A 410 18.24 -4.33 28.18
N GLY A 411 19.50 -4.00 28.37
CA GLY A 411 19.89 -2.75 29.05
C GLY A 411 19.42 -1.53 28.28
N GLY A 412 18.82 -0.55 28.95
CA GLY A 412 18.33 0.68 28.32
C GLY A 412 16.97 0.56 27.62
N SER A 413 16.30 -0.59 27.63
CA SER A 413 14.98 -0.78 27.00
C SER A 413 13.82 -0.05 27.71
N GLY A 414 14.02 0.43 28.95
CA GLY A 414 12.99 1.09 29.76
C GLY A 414 12.37 0.22 30.85
N LYS A 415 12.98 -0.91 31.23
CA LYS A 415 12.47 -1.82 32.30
C LYS A 415 12.21 -1.11 33.61
N SER A 416 13.22 -0.36 34.11
CA SER A 416 13.09 0.40 35.37
C SER A 416 12.04 1.51 35.23
N THR A 417 11.82 2.02 34.05
CA THR A 417 10.72 2.98 33.77
C THR A 417 9.35 2.32 33.95
N VAL A 418 9.19 1.05 33.54
CA VAL A 418 7.95 0.27 33.80
C VAL A 418 7.70 0.15 35.30
N ILE A 419 8.74 -0.20 36.05
CA ILE A 419 8.66 -0.29 37.52
C ILE A 419 8.30 1.07 38.14
N ALA A 420 8.95 2.15 37.68
CA ALA A 420 8.67 3.50 38.13
C ALA A 420 7.24 3.93 37.84
N SER A 421 6.71 3.60 36.63
CA SER A 421 5.32 3.88 36.24
C SER A 421 4.32 3.10 37.08
N ALA A 422 4.62 1.83 37.37
CA ALA A 422 3.79 1.02 38.27
C ALA A 422 3.75 1.60 39.67
N ILE A 423 4.90 2.01 40.24
CA ILE A 423 4.97 2.69 41.55
C ILE A 423 4.12 3.96 41.53
N THR A 424 4.24 4.82 40.49
CA THR A 424 3.45 6.03 40.34
C THR A 424 1.96 5.74 40.26
N ALA A 425 1.57 4.69 39.55
CA ALA A 425 0.16 4.30 39.43
C ALA A 425 -0.43 3.76 40.75
N ILE A 426 0.36 2.96 41.49
CA ILE A 426 -0.04 2.45 42.81
C ILE A 426 -0.09 3.57 43.84
N GLU A 427 0.82 4.53 43.79
CA GLU A 427 0.85 5.72 44.65
C GLU A 427 -0.42 6.59 44.49
N ALA A 428 -1.03 6.56 43.32
CA ALA A 428 -2.29 7.24 43.06
C ALA A 428 -3.53 6.51 43.60
N MET A 429 -3.39 5.28 44.10
CA MET A 429 -4.48 4.52 44.73
C MET A 429 -4.67 4.96 46.20
N ASP A 430 -5.82 4.58 46.76
CA ASP A 430 -6.06 4.75 48.18
C ASP A 430 -5.19 3.77 49.02
N ARG A 431 -4.55 4.28 50.08
CA ARG A 431 -3.74 3.48 50.99
C ARG A 431 -4.49 2.34 51.69
N GLU A 432 -5.81 2.48 51.81
CA GLU A 432 -6.69 1.42 52.34
C GLU A 432 -6.95 0.33 51.31
N GLN A 433 -6.71 0.61 50.02
CA GLN A 433 -6.90 -0.34 48.93
C GLN A 433 -5.59 -1.02 48.50
N ALA A 434 -4.45 -0.31 48.55
CA ALA A 434 -3.17 -0.83 48.08
C ALA A 434 -1.97 -0.38 48.92
N ARG A 435 -0.94 -1.23 49.02
CA ARG A 435 0.38 -0.89 49.54
C ARG A 435 1.46 -1.64 48.77
N MET A 436 2.72 -1.20 48.86
CA MET A 436 3.86 -1.74 48.13
C MET A 436 4.91 -2.35 49.03
N VAL A 437 5.48 -3.47 48.59
CA VAL A 437 6.77 -3.99 49.04
C VAL A 437 7.72 -3.87 47.86
N ILE A 438 8.73 -3.03 47.96
CA ILE A 438 9.64 -2.70 46.86
C ILE A 438 10.99 -3.38 47.09
N CYS A 439 11.40 -4.27 46.19
CA CYS A 439 12.72 -4.89 46.11
C CYS A 439 13.53 -4.19 45.00
N ASP A 440 14.47 -3.34 45.38
CA ASP A 440 15.24 -2.48 44.48
C ASP A 440 16.74 -2.55 44.82
N PRO A 441 17.47 -3.59 44.37
CA PRO A 441 18.87 -3.78 44.67
C PRO A 441 19.79 -2.64 44.27
N ARG A 442 19.38 -1.86 43.23
CA ARG A 442 20.16 -0.72 42.71
C ARG A 442 19.76 0.62 43.27
N ARG A 443 18.68 0.68 44.04
CA ARG A 443 18.09 1.92 44.57
C ARG A 443 17.67 2.92 43.53
N ALA A 444 17.22 2.43 42.37
CA ALA A 444 16.76 3.26 41.26
C ALA A 444 15.42 3.96 41.58
N HIS A 445 14.66 3.48 42.56
CA HIS A 445 13.34 3.96 42.92
C HIS A 445 13.28 4.55 44.35
N LEU A 446 14.42 4.85 44.95
CA LEU A 446 14.49 5.39 46.30
C LEU A 446 13.78 6.76 46.39
N GLY A 447 12.82 6.89 47.31
CA GLY A 447 12.05 8.12 47.50
C GLY A 447 10.94 8.36 46.46
N ARG A 448 10.67 7.40 45.57
CA ARG A 448 9.62 7.53 44.57
C ARG A 448 8.21 7.26 45.13
N ALA A 449 8.11 6.42 46.13
CA ALA A 449 6.86 6.14 46.84
C ALA A 449 6.89 6.77 48.22
N SER A 450 5.73 7.19 48.73
CA SER A 450 5.55 7.73 50.08
C SER A 450 5.67 6.60 51.13
N ASP A 451 6.04 6.98 52.36
CA ASP A 451 6.08 6.05 53.51
C ASP A 451 4.68 5.47 53.81
N GLU A 452 3.61 6.20 53.48
CA GLU A 452 2.24 5.74 53.71
C GLU A 452 1.84 4.59 52.78
N MET A 453 2.33 4.62 51.54
CA MET A 453 2.05 3.57 50.54
C MET A 453 3.08 2.46 50.57
N THR A 454 4.23 2.66 51.19
CA THR A 454 5.33 1.68 51.26
C THR A 454 5.25 0.86 52.51
N ALA A 455 4.94 -0.44 52.38
CA ALA A 455 5.01 -1.39 53.50
C ALA A 455 6.46 -1.80 53.83
N ALA A 456 7.32 -1.89 52.80
CA ALA A 456 8.76 -2.12 52.95
C ALA A 456 9.53 -1.68 51.71
N TYR A 457 10.72 -1.07 51.88
CA TYR A 457 11.69 -0.81 50.82
C TYR A 457 12.98 -1.57 51.12
N ALA A 458 13.36 -2.47 50.23
CA ALA A 458 14.47 -3.40 50.45
C ALA A 458 15.51 -3.31 49.33
N ALA A 459 16.73 -2.87 49.63
CA ALA A 459 17.82 -2.67 48.68
C ALA A 459 19.06 -3.55 48.95
N SER A 460 19.04 -4.35 50.04
CA SER A 460 20.13 -5.29 50.34
C SER A 460 19.58 -6.71 50.46
N PRO A 461 20.38 -7.76 50.26
CA PRO A 461 19.92 -9.14 50.37
C PRO A 461 19.23 -9.44 51.71
N THR A 462 19.75 -8.90 52.82
CA THR A 462 19.14 -9.06 54.14
C THR A 462 17.79 -8.35 54.22
N ALA A 463 17.70 -7.10 53.75
CA ALA A 463 16.45 -6.36 53.76
C ALA A 463 15.39 -7.02 52.83
N ILE A 464 15.81 -7.57 51.69
CA ILE A 464 14.94 -8.33 50.81
C ILE A 464 14.41 -9.58 51.48
N ALA A 465 15.28 -10.35 52.18
CA ALA A 465 14.87 -11.53 52.93
C ALA A 465 13.85 -11.18 54.01
N ASP A 466 14.09 -10.12 54.79
CA ASP A 466 13.17 -9.68 55.85
C ASP A 466 11.83 -9.18 55.30
N ALA A 467 11.85 -8.36 54.22
CA ALA A 467 10.66 -7.83 53.60
C ALA A 467 9.79 -8.95 52.98
N THR A 468 10.41 -9.89 52.24
CA THR A 468 9.69 -11.02 51.64
C THR A 468 9.12 -11.97 52.70
N LYS A 469 9.87 -12.22 53.83
CA LYS A 469 9.37 -13.00 54.96
C LYS A 469 8.16 -12.35 55.63
N ALA A 470 8.19 -11.03 55.85
CA ALA A 470 7.05 -10.28 56.39
C ALA A 470 5.84 -10.32 55.45
N LEU A 471 6.06 -10.12 54.13
CA LEU A 471 5.03 -10.26 53.11
C LEU A 471 4.41 -11.65 53.15
N VAL A 472 5.23 -12.72 53.14
CA VAL A 472 4.74 -14.10 53.15
C VAL A 472 3.92 -14.39 54.42
N THR A 473 4.32 -13.88 55.56
CA THR A 473 3.58 -14.02 56.81
C THR A 473 2.19 -13.38 56.70
N THR A 474 2.12 -12.16 56.17
CA THR A 474 0.87 -11.46 55.97
C THR A 474 -0.02 -12.18 54.95
N MET A 475 0.53 -12.60 53.83
CA MET A 475 -0.25 -13.28 52.78
C MET A 475 -0.74 -14.68 53.24
N ARG A 476 0.06 -15.42 54.00
CA ARG A 476 -0.38 -16.72 54.56
C ARG A 476 -1.58 -16.55 55.51
N SER A 477 -1.65 -15.48 56.30
CA SER A 477 -2.82 -15.22 57.16
C SER A 477 -4.11 -14.94 56.41
N ARG A 478 -4.00 -14.64 55.13
CA ARG A 478 -5.15 -14.40 54.23
C ARG A 478 -5.59 -15.65 53.47
N LEU A 479 -4.87 -16.75 53.56
CA LEU A 479 -5.32 -18.00 52.95
C LEU A 479 -6.63 -18.48 53.60
N PRO A 480 -7.61 -18.96 52.83
CA PRO A 480 -8.88 -19.38 53.37
C PRO A 480 -8.72 -20.60 54.28
N GLY A 481 -9.19 -20.49 55.53
CA GLY A 481 -9.27 -21.60 56.46
C GLY A 481 -10.44 -22.53 56.17
N ALA A 482 -10.55 -23.62 56.91
CA ALA A 482 -11.63 -24.59 56.79
C ALA A 482 -13.00 -24.02 57.17
N ASP A 483 -13.04 -22.90 57.85
CA ASP A 483 -14.20 -22.19 58.37
C ASP A 483 -14.77 -21.14 57.38
N VAL A 484 -14.09 -20.87 56.27
CA VAL A 484 -14.50 -19.88 55.28
C VAL A 484 -15.68 -20.44 54.43
N THR A 485 -16.75 -19.70 54.41
CA THR A 485 -17.97 -20.10 53.70
C THR A 485 -17.87 -19.83 52.18
N PRO A 486 -18.64 -20.56 51.33
CA PRO A 486 -18.66 -20.31 49.91
C PRO A 486 -19.04 -18.87 49.54
N ALA A 487 -19.94 -18.23 50.30
CA ALA A 487 -20.31 -16.82 50.09
C ALA A 487 -19.15 -15.87 50.36
N GLN A 488 -18.39 -16.09 51.41
CA GLN A 488 -17.18 -15.32 51.71
C GLN A 488 -16.11 -15.51 50.63
N LEU A 489 -15.94 -16.75 50.13
CA LEU A 489 -15.01 -17.02 49.02
C LEU A 489 -15.43 -16.25 47.75
N ALA A 490 -16.72 -16.27 47.39
CA ALA A 490 -17.22 -15.56 46.23
C ALA A 490 -17.05 -14.03 46.34
N GLN A 491 -17.18 -13.48 47.55
CA GLN A 491 -17.09 -12.04 47.84
C GLN A 491 -15.67 -11.61 48.30
N ARG A 492 -14.72 -12.54 48.49
CA ARG A 492 -13.40 -12.29 49.05
C ARG A 492 -13.46 -11.54 50.38
N SER A 493 -14.42 -11.89 51.24
CA SER A 493 -14.71 -11.18 52.50
C SER A 493 -14.21 -11.86 53.76
N TRP A 494 -13.35 -12.90 53.69
CA TRP A 494 -12.78 -13.60 54.87
C TRP A 494 -11.55 -12.93 55.43
N TRP A 495 -10.98 -11.93 54.75
CA TRP A 495 -9.88 -11.09 55.22
C TRP A 495 -10.16 -9.62 54.91
N SER A 496 -9.42 -8.73 55.55
CA SER A 496 -9.54 -7.29 55.38
C SER A 496 -8.13 -6.65 55.31
N GLY A 497 -8.05 -5.45 54.68
CA GLY A 497 -6.84 -4.67 54.53
C GLY A 497 -6.48 -4.46 53.07
N PRO A 498 -5.44 -3.64 52.76
CA PRO A 498 -5.03 -3.31 51.40
C PRO A 498 -4.45 -4.50 50.65
N ASP A 499 -4.67 -4.56 49.36
CA ASP A 499 -3.92 -5.44 48.46
C ASP A 499 -2.42 -5.07 48.49
N ILE A 500 -1.51 -6.04 48.36
CA ILE A 500 -0.09 -5.79 48.42
C ILE A 500 0.56 -6.05 47.05
N TYR A 501 1.21 -5.03 46.55
CA TYR A 501 2.02 -5.11 45.35
C TYR A 501 3.47 -5.42 45.70
N LEU A 502 3.98 -6.58 45.28
CA LEU A 502 5.40 -6.90 45.32
C LEU A 502 6.04 -6.36 44.03
N VAL A 503 6.78 -5.27 44.18
CA VAL A 503 7.44 -4.57 43.07
C VAL A 503 8.93 -4.94 43.09
N ILE A 504 9.44 -5.52 42.00
CA ILE A 504 10.80 -6.02 41.89
C ILE A 504 11.49 -5.42 40.67
N ASP A 505 12.50 -4.60 40.86
CA ASP A 505 13.42 -4.22 39.79
C ASP A 505 14.64 -5.12 39.78
N ASP A 506 15.22 -5.39 38.59
CA ASP A 506 16.35 -6.29 38.39
C ASP A 506 16.17 -7.66 39.11
N LEU A 507 15.10 -8.39 38.78
CA LEU A 507 14.74 -9.67 39.42
C LEU A 507 15.92 -10.66 39.50
N GLU A 508 16.84 -10.63 38.52
CA GLU A 508 18.05 -11.47 38.53
C GLU A 508 19.04 -11.16 39.65
N LEU A 509 18.91 -9.99 40.28
CA LEU A 509 19.75 -9.60 41.45
C LEU A 509 19.11 -9.90 42.80
N VAL A 510 17.80 -10.21 42.80
CA VAL A 510 17.07 -10.51 44.05
C VAL A 510 17.37 -11.92 44.56
N GLY A 511 17.53 -12.88 43.65
CA GLY A 511 17.79 -14.29 44.00
C GLY A 511 16.51 -15.09 44.29
N ASP A 512 16.40 -16.27 43.67
CA ASP A 512 15.24 -17.17 43.84
C ASP A 512 15.08 -17.69 45.30
N GLU A 513 16.17 -17.72 46.09
CA GLU A 513 16.15 -18.14 47.49
C GLU A 513 15.27 -17.24 48.36
N HIS A 514 15.24 -15.93 48.08
CA HIS A 514 14.43 -14.96 48.82
C HIS A 514 12.94 -14.98 48.40
N LEU A 515 12.65 -15.49 47.21
CA LEU A 515 11.32 -15.53 46.64
C LEU A 515 10.63 -16.91 46.73
N ARG A 516 11.35 -17.93 47.25
CA ARG A 516 10.85 -19.32 47.31
C ARG A 516 9.46 -19.43 47.96
N ASP A 517 9.29 -18.77 49.11
CA ASP A 517 8.03 -18.81 49.84
C ASP A 517 6.91 -18.00 49.19
N VAL A 518 7.27 -16.98 48.39
CA VAL A 518 6.33 -16.23 47.57
C VAL A 518 5.77 -17.09 46.42
N VAL A 519 6.62 -17.95 45.82
CA VAL A 519 6.21 -18.91 44.77
C VAL A 519 5.02 -19.76 45.23
N ALA A 520 5.04 -20.24 46.47
CA ALA A 520 3.95 -21.04 47.01
C ALA A 520 2.61 -20.28 47.15
N LEU A 521 2.65 -18.94 47.14
CA LEU A 521 1.44 -18.07 47.26
C LEU A 521 0.89 -17.64 45.92
N LEU A 522 1.67 -17.70 44.83
CA LEU A 522 1.25 -17.23 43.51
C LEU A 522 -0.06 -17.88 42.99
N PRO A 523 -0.31 -19.20 43.16
CA PRO A 523 -1.57 -19.80 42.77
C PRO A 523 -2.80 -19.23 43.47
N HIS A 524 -2.61 -18.63 44.66
CA HIS A 524 -3.67 -18.01 45.47
C HIS A 524 -3.63 -16.49 45.44
N ALA A 525 -2.71 -15.90 44.67
CA ALA A 525 -2.42 -14.47 44.67
C ALA A 525 -3.65 -13.59 44.53
N ARG A 526 -4.52 -13.92 43.58
CA ARG A 526 -5.78 -13.21 43.34
C ARG A 526 -6.69 -13.20 44.56
N ASP A 527 -6.78 -14.30 45.28
CA ASP A 527 -7.72 -14.46 46.40
C ASP A 527 -7.22 -13.74 47.67
N ILE A 528 -5.92 -13.66 47.86
CA ILE A 528 -5.28 -13.05 49.03
C ILE A 528 -4.85 -11.60 48.82
N GLY A 529 -5.11 -11.02 47.64
CA GLY A 529 -4.75 -9.63 47.29
C GLY A 529 -3.23 -9.45 47.16
N LEU A 530 -2.55 -10.39 46.50
CA LEU A 530 -1.13 -10.29 46.16
C LEU A 530 -0.95 -10.01 44.67
N HIS A 531 -0.26 -8.93 44.33
CA HIS A 531 0.08 -8.56 42.99
C HIS A 531 1.60 -8.49 42.80
N VAL A 532 2.09 -8.84 41.64
CA VAL A 532 3.53 -8.83 41.36
C VAL A 532 3.81 -7.98 40.11
N VAL A 533 4.72 -7.01 40.25
CA VAL A 533 5.25 -6.23 39.13
C VAL A 533 6.77 -6.44 39.13
N ALA A 534 7.29 -7.15 38.14
CA ALA A 534 8.69 -7.51 38.10
C ALA A 534 9.35 -7.13 36.77
N ALA A 535 10.59 -6.65 36.85
CA ALA A 535 11.42 -6.38 35.68
C ALA A 535 12.65 -7.30 35.69
N ARG A 536 13.00 -7.86 34.55
CA ARG A 536 14.13 -8.76 34.39
C ARG A 536 14.94 -8.47 33.16
N LYS A 537 16.25 -8.65 33.26
CA LYS A 537 17.17 -8.63 32.12
C LYS A 537 16.85 -9.74 31.12
N PHE A 538 17.00 -9.45 29.83
CA PHE A 538 16.69 -10.34 28.73
C PHE A 538 17.52 -11.63 28.72
N GLY A 539 18.84 -11.54 28.94
CA GLY A 539 19.73 -12.69 28.84
C GLY A 539 19.42 -13.78 29.87
N GLY A 540 19.32 -15.03 29.41
CA GLY A 540 19.09 -16.21 30.25
C GLY A 540 17.63 -16.39 30.69
N VAL A 541 16.70 -15.62 30.15
CA VAL A 541 15.25 -15.71 30.47
C VAL A 541 14.69 -17.07 30.11
N SER A 542 15.00 -17.59 28.92
CA SER A 542 14.49 -18.88 28.45
C SER A 542 14.77 -19.99 29.45
N ARG A 543 15.98 -20.03 30.01
CA ARG A 543 16.36 -21.03 31.05
C ARG A 543 15.60 -20.80 32.36
N ALA A 544 15.46 -19.54 32.77
CA ALA A 544 14.80 -19.17 34.02
C ALA A 544 13.29 -19.46 34.01
N LEU A 545 12.66 -19.53 32.84
CA LEU A 545 11.24 -19.89 32.68
C LEU A 545 10.92 -21.37 32.97
N PHE A 546 11.93 -22.24 33.16
CA PHE A 546 11.74 -23.65 33.49
C PHE A 546 11.72 -23.95 34.99
N GLY A 547 11.87 -22.94 35.86
CA GLY A 547 11.85 -23.15 37.33
C GLY A 547 11.94 -21.84 38.08
N GLY A 548 12.06 -21.96 39.43
CA GLY A 548 12.16 -20.81 40.32
C GLY A 548 10.97 -19.88 40.30
N PHE A 549 11.19 -18.63 40.65
CA PHE A 549 10.15 -17.62 40.71
C PHE A 549 9.56 -17.30 39.33
N LEU A 550 10.41 -17.22 38.30
CA LEU A 550 9.95 -16.86 36.94
C LEU A 550 9.10 -17.98 36.31
N GLY A 551 9.41 -19.25 36.56
CA GLY A 551 8.58 -20.38 36.15
C GLY A 551 7.20 -20.34 36.80
N ALA A 552 7.15 -20.08 38.11
CA ALA A 552 5.86 -19.94 38.80
C ALA A 552 5.05 -18.70 38.35
N MET A 553 5.74 -17.60 38.06
CA MET A 553 5.08 -16.44 37.45
C MET A 553 4.46 -16.77 36.07
N LYS A 554 5.14 -17.57 35.24
CA LYS A 554 4.58 -18.01 33.94
C LYS A 554 3.26 -18.78 34.12
N ASP A 555 3.18 -19.62 35.15
CA ASP A 555 2.00 -20.47 35.39
C ASP A 555 0.75 -19.68 35.81
N VAL A 556 0.93 -18.48 36.37
CA VAL A 556 -0.20 -17.57 36.72
C VAL A 556 -0.57 -16.60 35.60
N HIS A 557 -0.04 -16.78 34.39
CA HIS A 557 -0.36 -16.01 33.18
C HIS A 557 -0.29 -14.49 33.40
N PRO A 558 0.89 -13.93 33.74
CA PRO A 558 1.05 -12.51 33.94
C PRO A 558 0.87 -11.75 32.61
N ASP A 559 0.62 -10.46 32.69
CA ASP A 559 0.76 -9.57 31.54
C ASP A 559 2.25 -9.36 31.26
N VAL A 560 2.73 -9.84 30.11
CA VAL A 560 4.15 -9.84 29.77
C VAL A 560 4.47 -8.74 28.77
N LEU A 561 5.45 -7.93 29.10
CA LEU A 561 6.02 -6.88 28.27
C LEU A 561 7.37 -7.37 27.72
N VAL A 562 7.36 -7.94 26.52
CA VAL A 562 8.59 -8.31 25.79
C VAL A 562 9.12 -7.06 25.11
N MET A 563 10.15 -6.47 25.71
CA MET A 563 10.79 -5.24 25.24
C MET A 563 11.94 -5.57 24.26
N ASP A 564 12.88 -4.65 24.07
CA ASP A 564 14.03 -4.88 23.21
C ASP A 564 14.76 -6.18 23.52
N GLY A 565 15.03 -7.00 22.51
CA GLY A 565 15.67 -8.29 22.63
C GLY A 565 16.14 -8.88 21.31
N THR A 566 16.98 -9.93 21.41
CA THR A 566 17.50 -10.67 20.27
C THR A 566 16.81 -12.02 20.12
N ARG A 567 16.88 -12.63 18.93
CA ARG A 567 16.26 -13.93 18.66
C ARG A 567 16.95 -15.11 19.33
N ASP A 568 18.09 -14.90 19.97
CA ASP A 568 18.94 -15.94 20.55
C ASP A 568 18.29 -16.68 21.73
N GLU A 569 17.39 -16.03 22.46
CA GLU A 569 16.64 -16.63 23.59
C GLU A 569 15.40 -17.45 23.11
N GLY A 570 15.16 -17.53 21.81
CA GLY A 570 13.97 -18.21 21.30
C GLY A 570 12.67 -17.42 21.49
N ALA A 571 11.52 -18.10 21.44
CA ALA A 571 10.23 -17.47 21.68
C ALA A 571 9.97 -17.36 23.20
N LEU A 572 9.64 -16.15 23.66
CA LEU A 572 9.25 -15.85 25.04
C LEU A 572 7.73 -15.64 25.08
N PHE A 573 6.99 -16.44 25.84
CA PHE A 573 5.53 -16.37 25.93
C PHE A 573 4.82 -16.34 24.58
N GLY A 574 5.35 -17.08 23.59
CA GLY A 574 4.83 -17.13 22.23
C GLY A 574 5.34 -16.03 21.30
N VAL A 575 6.02 -14.99 21.80
CA VAL A 575 6.56 -13.89 21.02
C VAL A 575 8.04 -14.15 20.68
N LYS A 576 8.41 -13.95 19.42
CA LYS A 576 9.82 -13.91 19.00
C LYS A 576 10.35 -12.50 19.26
N PRO A 577 11.33 -12.33 20.19
CA PRO A 577 11.88 -11.03 20.49
C PRO A 577 12.52 -10.38 19.26
N THR A 578 12.34 -9.09 19.13
CA THR A 578 12.93 -8.26 18.06
C THR A 578 13.50 -6.99 18.67
N PRO A 579 14.49 -6.34 18.04
CA PRO A 579 14.92 -5.02 18.44
C PRO A 579 13.75 -4.04 18.48
N GLN A 580 13.61 -3.31 19.58
CA GLN A 580 12.58 -2.29 19.77
C GLN A 580 13.19 -1.01 20.34
N ALA A 581 12.58 0.12 20.04
CA ALA A 581 12.97 1.40 20.64
C ALA A 581 12.70 1.39 22.16
N PRO A 582 13.45 2.14 22.96
CA PRO A 582 13.18 2.31 24.39
C PRO A 582 11.72 2.73 24.64
N GLY A 583 11.07 2.08 25.61
CA GLY A 583 9.66 2.31 25.92
C GLY A 583 8.66 1.60 25.00
N ARG A 584 9.12 0.83 24.00
CA ARG A 584 8.28 -0.08 23.22
C ARG A 584 8.33 -1.49 23.79
N ALA A 585 7.19 -2.17 23.74
CA ALA A 585 7.11 -3.59 24.11
C ALA A 585 6.06 -4.30 23.25
N THR A 586 6.25 -5.59 23.03
CA THR A 586 5.17 -6.47 22.59
C THR A 586 4.45 -6.99 23.84
N LEU A 587 3.17 -6.68 23.96
CA LEU A 587 2.33 -7.09 25.08
C LEU A 587 1.70 -8.45 24.82
N VAL A 588 1.77 -9.32 25.81
CA VAL A 588 1.04 -10.60 25.87
C VAL A 588 0.12 -10.57 27.08
N GLN A 589 -1.20 -10.72 26.88
CA GLN A 589 -2.22 -10.81 27.92
C GLN A 589 -2.97 -12.12 27.79
N ALA A 590 -3.17 -12.80 28.90
CA ALA A 590 -3.86 -14.10 28.94
C ALA A 590 -3.31 -15.12 27.91
N GLY A 591 -2.00 -15.09 27.64
CA GLY A 591 -1.34 -15.94 26.66
C GLY A 591 -1.52 -15.54 25.19
N THR A 592 -2.23 -14.44 24.92
CA THR A 592 -2.46 -13.92 23.56
C THR A 592 -1.64 -12.66 23.32
N THR A 593 -1.00 -12.57 22.17
CA THR A 593 -0.26 -11.37 21.76
C THR A 593 -1.26 -10.25 21.39
N VAL A 594 -1.22 -9.15 22.14
CA VAL A 594 -2.03 -7.95 21.89
C VAL A 594 -1.43 -7.08 20.79
N GLY A 595 -0.11 -7.05 20.69
CA GLY A 595 0.63 -6.24 19.72
C GLY A 595 1.65 -5.31 20.36
N THR A 596 2.16 -4.35 19.60
CA THR A 596 3.12 -3.36 20.08
C THR A 596 2.42 -2.29 20.92
N VAL A 597 3.05 -1.94 22.05
CA VAL A 597 2.55 -0.96 23.02
C VAL A 597 3.64 0.10 23.26
N GLN A 598 3.27 1.38 23.25
CA GLN A 598 4.08 2.43 23.86
C GLN A 598 3.81 2.41 25.36
N LEU A 599 4.81 2.04 26.13
CA LEU A 599 4.75 2.00 27.58
C LEU A 599 4.69 3.42 28.16
N CYS A 600 3.96 3.59 29.26
CA CYS A 600 3.93 4.86 29.95
C CYS A 600 5.17 5.08 30.79
N ALA A 601 5.52 6.34 30.98
CA ALA A 601 6.61 6.81 31.84
C ALA A 601 6.05 7.71 32.97
N PRO A 602 6.69 7.75 34.13
CA PRO A 602 6.20 8.56 35.26
C PRO A 602 6.46 10.08 35.11
N TYR A 603 7.20 10.49 34.08
CA TYR A 603 7.68 11.86 33.86
C TYR A 603 7.47 12.30 32.42
N GLU A 604 7.51 13.60 32.15
CA GLU A 604 7.45 14.19 30.80
C GLU A 604 8.74 13.92 30.01
N GLU A 605 8.64 14.06 28.66
CA GLU A 605 9.79 13.91 27.77
C GLU A 605 10.86 14.98 28.08
N GLY A 606 12.08 14.56 28.43
CA GLY A 606 13.19 15.46 28.80
C GLY A 606 13.39 15.67 30.30
N GLU A 607 12.48 15.27 31.16
CA GLU A 607 12.69 15.14 32.59
C GLU A 607 13.35 13.78 32.90
N HIS A 608 14.62 13.78 33.20
CA HIS A 608 15.34 12.58 33.61
C HIS A 608 15.28 12.38 35.12
N LEU A 609 15.32 11.12 35.54
CA LEU A 609 15.47 10.65 36.93
C LEU A 609 16.64 11.28 37.67
#